data_4b21c94f8a8e7a816922cf5b6a903f46
#
_entry.id   4b21c94f8a8e7a816922cf5b6a903f46
#
_cell.length_a   1.000
_cell.length_b   1.000
_cell.length_c   1.000
_cell.angle_alpha   90.00
_cell.angle_beta   90.00
_cell.angle_gamma   90.00
#
_symmetry.space_group_name_H-M   'P 1'
#
loop_
_entity.id
_entity.type
_entity.pdbx_description
1 polymer ?
#
loop_
_entity_poly.entity_id
_entity_poly.type
_entity_poly.pdbx_seq_one_letter_code
_entity_poly.pdbx_strand_id
1 'polypeptide(L)'
;MSQGPIEVMLFGDFDKAAAVSALEKSFGAMAPRAALTVSAAARDMHFPAPSSTPVRLTHRGASDQAAAVVAWPTGGGINGISEGRQLETLAAIFRDRLFEKFRAEQAASYSPDMAANWPVDFDSGGYLMAYAQVKPADVERFFAFADAVAEDLIAYPVSADELQRAVEPTKQAIERAASGNTFWLNQLKGATYDPERFVALGKLYRDYNSVTPAMLQTLAKRYFVKDKAWKLVVAPQQGLGSVTDAR
;
A
#
# COMPACT_ATOMS: atom_id res chain seq x y z
N MET A 1 -27.49 -7.07 -8.43
CA MET A 1 -26.64 -7.99 -9.22
C MET A 1 -27.16 -8.23 -10.65
N SER A 2 -27.77 -7.28 -11.31
CA SER A 2 -28.34 -7.43 -12.66
C SER A 2 -27.43 -6.89 -13.78
N GLN A 3 -26.35 -6.22 -13.43
CA GLN A 3 -25.44 -5.56 -14.38
C GLN A 3 -23.98 -5.98 -14.17
N GLY A 4 -23.16 -5.78 -15.19
CA GLY A 4 -21.74 -6.03 -15.20
C GLY A 4 -21.35 -7.49 -15.45
N PRO A 5 -20.10 -7.76 -15.79
CA PRO A 5 -19.59 -9.11 -16.05
C PRO A 5 -19.59 -9.97 -14.77
N ILE A 6 -19.67 -11.28 -14.96
CA ILE A 6 -19.41 -12.27 -13.91
C ILE A 6 -18.12 -12.99 -14.34
N GLU A 7 -17.14 -13.01 -13.46
CA GLU A 7 -15.95 -13.83 -13.58
C GLU A 7 -16.05 -14.98 -12.58
N VAL A 8 -15.84 -16.21 -13.04
CA VAL A 8 -15.78 -17.39 -12.19
C VAL A 8 -14.37 -17.95 -12.26
N MET A 9 -13.70 -18.02 -11.12
CA MET A 9 -12.36 -18.55 -11.01
C MET A 9 -12.38 -19.85 -10.21
N LEU A 10 -11.78 -20.89 -10.78
CA LEU A 10 -11.59 -22.17 -10.11
C LEU A 10 -10.08 -22.47 -10.08
N PHE A 11 -9.58 -22.81 -8.91
CA PHE A 11 -8.21 -23.24 -8.73
C PHE A 11 -8.14 -24.36 -7.71
N GLY A 12 -7.47 -25.46 -8.07
CA GLY A 12 -7.36 -26.64 -7.20
C GLY A 12 -7.34 -27.92 -8.02
N ASP A 13 -7.53 -29.05 -7.35
CA ASP A 13 -7.62 -30.37 -7.96
C ASP A 13 -9.09 -30.68 -8.29
N PHE A 14 -9.45 -30.62 -9.57
CA PHE A 14 -10.79 -30.92 -10.07
C PHE A 14 -10.77 -31.40 -11.52
N ASP A 15 -11.79 -32.13 -11.92
CA ASP A 15 -12.01 -32.51 -13.32
C ASP A 15 -12.45 -31.28 -14.13
N LYS A 16 -11.62 -30.90 -15.11
CA LYS A 16 -11.88 -29.72 -15.94
C LYS A 16 -13.18 -29.85 -16.76
N ALA A 17 -13.46 -31.03 -17.32
CA ALA A 17 -14.62 -31.23 -18.18
C ALA A 17 -15.91 -31.16 -17.34
N ALA A 18 -15.92 -31.76 -16.18
CA ALA A 18 -17.04 -31.68 -15.23
C ALA A 18 -17.28 -30.24 -14.75
N ALA A 19 -16.20 -29.48 -14.43
CA ALA A 19 -16.32 -28.09 -14.04
C ALA A 19 -16.88 -27.21 -15.15
N VAL A 20 -16.38 -27.33 -16.39
CA VAL A 20 -16.90 -26.58 -17.54
C VAL A 20 -18.37 -26.92 -17.76
N SER A 21 -18.78 -28.20 -17.77
CA SER A 21 -20.17 -28.61 -17.93
C SER A 21 -21.09 -28.05 -16.84
N ALA A 22 -20.61 -27.99 -15.60
CA ALA A 22 -21.35 -27.38 -14.49
C ALA A 22 -21.52 -25.87 -14.66
N LEU A 23 -20.46 -25.18 -15.12
CA LEU A 23 -20.50 -23.74 -15.39
C LEU A 23 -21.42 -23.40 -16.56
N GLU A 24 -21.42 -24.19 -17.63
CA GLU A 24 -22.33 -24.02 -18.79
C GLU A 24 -23.79 -24.13 -18.35
N LYS A 25 -24.13 -25.10 -17.50
CA LYS A 25 -25.49 -25.35 -17.01
C LYS A 25 -25.95 -24.33 -15.95
N SER A 26 -25.04 -23.60 -15.33
CA SER A 26 -25.33 -22.62 -14.26
C SER A 26 -25.13 -21.19 -14.77
N PHE A 27 -23.92 -20.67 -14.68
CA PHE A 27 -23.61 -19.28 -15.07
C PHE A 27 -23.77 -19.07 -16.59
N GLY A 28 -23.40 -20.06 -17.41
CA GLY A 28 -23.53 -20.01 -18.86
C GLY A 28 -24.99 -20.02 -19.35
N ALA A 29 -25.91 -20.55 -18.55
CA ALA A 29 -27.35 -20.55 -18.86
C ALA A 29 -28.06 -19.24 -18.43
N MET A 30 -27.36 -18.30 -17.79
CA MET A 30 -27.94 -17.00 -17.38
C MET A 30 -28.20 -16.13 -18.61
N ALA A 31 -29.28 -15.35 -18.57
CA ALA A 31 -29.51 -14.33 -19.59
C ALA A 31 -28.34 -13.34 -19.70
N PRO A 32 -28.05 -12.85 -20.93
CA PRO A 32 -27.02 -11.84 -21.12
C PRO A 32 -27.19 -10.66 -20.18
N ARG A 33 -26.11 -10.23 -19.56
CA ARG A 33 -26.12 -9.12 -18.59
C ARG A 33 -25.83 -7.80 -19.28
N ALA A 34 -26.49 -6.74 -18.84
CA ALA A 34 -26.18 -5.41 -19.35
C ALA A 34 -24.72 -5.03 -19.01
N ALA A 35 -24.04 -4.41 -19.95
CA ALA A 35 -22.71 -3.86 -19.70
C ALA A 35 -22.77 -2.79 -18.60
N LEU A 36 -21.84 -2.83 -17.66
CA LEU A 36 -21.65 -1.76 -16.70
C LEU A 36 -20.79 -0.67 -17.33
N THR A 37 -21.35 0.50 -17.53
CA THR A 37 -20.58 1.67 -17.94
C THR A 37 -20.09 2.40 -16.69
N VAL A 38 -18.81 2.32 -16.41
CA VAL A 38 -18.16 3.07 -15.33
C VAL A 38 -17.84 4.47 -15.84
N SER A 39 -18.33 5.52 -15.19
CA SER A 39 -18.03 6.89 -15.57
C SER A 39 -16.54 7.20 -15.33
N ALA A 40 -15.99 8.15 -16.10
CA ALA A 40 -14.60 8.61 -15.89
C ALA A 40 -14.40 9.13 -14.45
N ALA A 41 -15.37 9.85 -13.89
CA ALA A 41 -15.33 10.33 -12.52
C ALA A 41 -15.28 9.22 -11.47
N ALA A 42 -15.84 8.05 -11.75
CA ALA A 42 -15.78 6.90 -10.82
C ALA A 42 -14.41 6.18 -10.88
N ARG A 43 -13.59 6.46 -11.88
CA ARG A 43 -12.22 5.94 -12.02
C ARG A 43 -11.16 6.90 -11.53
N ASP A 44 -11.52 8.15 -11.31
CA ASP A 44 -10.61 9.21 -10.92
C ASP A 44 -10.57 9.31 -9.39
N MET A 45 -9.54 8.72 -8.81
CA MET A 45 -9.29 8.79 -7.37
C MET A 45 -8.33 9.95 -7.09
N HIS A 46 -8.82 10.93 -6.33
CA HIS A 46 -8.00 12.08 -5.95
C HIS A 46 -7.31 11.84 -4.61
N PHE A 47 -6.02 12.08 -4.58
CA PHE A 47 -5.29 12.22 -3.34
C PHE A 47 -5.65 13.57 -2.69
N PRO A 48 -5.75 13.67 -1.35
CA PRO A 48 -6.03 14.94 -0.69
C PRO A 48 -5.03 16.02 -1.09
N ALA A 49 -5.52 17.25 -1.18
CA ALA A 49 -4.65 18.38 -1.50
C ALA A 49 -3.50 18.49 -0.47
N PRO A 50 -2.27 18.77 -0.92
CA PRO A 50 -1.14 18.96 -0.01
C PRO A 50 -1.44 20.05 1.01
N SER A 51 -0.95 19.88 2.23
CA SER A 51 -1.09 20.88 3.28
C SER A 51 0.22 21.04 4.04
N SER A 52 0.72 22.25 4.14
CA SER A 52 1.87 22.59 4.98
C SER A 52 1.57 22.42 6.47
N THR A 53 0.30 22.56 6.84
CA THR A 53 -0.19 22.34 8.21
C THR A 53 -0.91 21.01 8.27
N PRO A 54 -0.57 20.10 9.21
CA PRO A 54 -1.26 18.83 9.35
C PRO A 54 -2.77 19.01 9.60
N VAL A 55 -3.59 18.20 8.96
CA VAL A 55 -4.99 18.04 9.30
C VAL A 55 -5.05 17.51 10.74
N ARG A 56 -5.89 18.12 11.58
CA ARG A 56 -6.00 17.73 13.00
C ARG A 56 -7.39 17.16 13.27
N LEU A 57 -7.39 15.92 13.75
CA LEU A 57 -8.57 15.23 14.25
C LEU A 57 -8.38 14.91 15.74
N THR A 58 -9.45 14.60 16.43
CA THR A 58 -9.39 14.23 17.85
C THR A 58 -10.04 12.88 18.09
N HIS A 59 -9.57 12.19 19.15
CA HIS A 59 -10.15 10.96 19.66
C HIS A 59 -10.45 11.06 21.16
N ARG A 60 -11.28 10.15 21.67
CA ARG A 60 -11.67 10.06 23.08
C ARG A 60 -10.94 8.94 23.85
N GLY A 61 -9.86 8.42 23.29
CA GLY A 61 -9.04 7.38 23.90
C GLY A 61 -8.05 7.94 24.92
N ALA A 62 -6.99 7.17 25.19
CA ALA A 62 -5.95 7.52 26.15
C ALA A 62 -5.31 8.88 25.85
N SER A 63 -5.09 9.69 26.87
CA SER A 63 -4.59 11.07 26.74
C SER A 63 -3.11 11.15 26.35
N ASP A 64 -2.38 10.07 26.49
CA ASP A 64 -0.96 9.94 26.14
C ASP A 64 -0.71 9.34 24.75
N GLN A 65 -1.76 9.11 23.96
CA GLN A 65 -1.66 8.52 22.63
C GLN A 65 -2.12 9.49 21.54
N ALA A 66 -1.33 9.61 20.49
CA ALA A 66 -1.67 10.28 19.26
C ALA A 66 -1.25 9.41 18.06
N ALA A 67 -1.89 9.60 16.93
CA ALA A 67 -1.41 9.05 15.66
C ALA A 67 -0.91 10.19 14.78
N ALA A 68 0.26 9.98 14.15
CA ALA A 68 0.83 10.89 13.17
C ALA A 68 1.00 10.16 11.84
N VAL A 69 0.63 10.82 10.74
CA VAL A 69 0.67 10.28 9.38
C VAL A 69 1.26 11.32 8.44
N VAL A 70 2.16 10.90 7.57
CA VAL A 70 2.58 11.65 6.39
C VAL A 70 2.43 10.76 5.17
N ALA A 71 1.84 11.29 4.10
CA ALA A 71 1.59 10.53 2.88
C ALA A 71 1.94 11.35 1.63
N TRP A 72 2.45 10.65 0.62
CA TRP A 72 2.78 11.20 -0.69
C TRP A 72 1.99 10.48 -1.77
N PRO A 73 1.36 11.22 -2.71
CA PRO A 73 0.61 10.61 -3.80
C PRO A 73 1.53 9.86 -4.76
N THR A 74 1.06 8.73 -5.24
CA THR A 74 1.69 7.96 -6.31
C THR A 74 0.73 7.73 -7.47
N GLY A 75 1.11 6.93 -8.44
CA GLY A 75 0.24 6.50 -9.53
C GLY A 75 -0.66 5.32 -9.15
N GLY A 76 -1.11 4.63 -10.16
CA GLY A 76 -1.91 3.42 -10.10
C GLY A 76 -1.97 2.72 -11.44
N GLY A 77 -2.88 1.77 -11.57
CA GLY A 77 -3.13 1.01 -12.79
C GLY A 77 -2.23 -0.21 -12.96
N ILE A 78 -2.77 -1.21 -13.64
CA ILE A 78 -2.06 -2.47 -13.89
C ILE A 78 -0.80 -2.27 -14.74
N ASN A 79 -0.81 -1.32 -15.66
CA ASN A 79 0.33 -1.02 -16.53
C ASN A 79 1.54 -0.48 -15.75
N GLY A 80 1.31 0.18 -14.62
CA GLY A 80 2.34 0.71 -13.72
C GLY A 80 2.75 -0.24 -12.60
N ILE A 81 2.25 -1.47 -12.55
CA ILE A 81 2.43 -2.38 -11.41
C ILE A 81 3.90 -2.66 -11.05
N SER A 82 4.79 -2.68 -12.05
CA SER A 82 6.24 -2.84 -11.81
C SER A 82 6.81 -1.68 -10.98
N GLU A 83 6.33 -0.45 -11.19
CA GLU A 83 6.69 0.71 -10.38
C GLU A 83 6.09 0.58 -8.96
N GLY A 84 4.85 0.13 -8.85
CA GLY A 84 4.22 -0.16 -7.56
C GLY A 84 5.03 -1.14 -6.70
N ARG A 85 5.54 -2.23 -7.28
CA ARG A 85 6.42 -3.22 -6.61
C ARG A 85 7.76 -2.63 -6.17
N GLN A 86 8.33 -1.73 -6.98
CA GLN A 86 9.53 -0.99 -6.59
C GLN A 86 9.25 -0.03 -5.42
N LEU A 87 8.07 0.60 -5.40
CA LEU A 87 7.63 1.45 -4.29
C LEU A 87 7.39 0.65 -3.00
N GLU A 88 6.93 -0.60 -3.08
CA GLU A 88 6.87 -1.51 -1.91
C GLU A 88 8.26 -1.76 -1.33
N THR A 89 9.27 -1.97 -2.19
CA THR A 89 10.67 -2.12 -1.74
C THR A 89 11.19 -0.82 -1.12
N LEU A 90 10.91 0.32 -1.73
CA LEU A 90 11.28 1.63 -1.18
C LEU A 90 10.62 1.89 0.18
N ALA A 91 9.35 1.52 0.33
CA ALA A 91 8.61 1.65 1.58
C ALA A 91 9.21 0.77 2.68
N ALA A 92 9.62 -0.46 2.38
CA ALA A 92 10.29 -1.33 3.35
C ALA A 92 11.59 -0.71 3.87
N ILE A 93 12.41 -0.15 2.98
CA ILE A 93 13.66 0.53 3.37
C ILE A 93 13.37 1.80 4.18
N PHE A 94 12.38 2.58 3.76
CA PHE A 94 11.96 3.77 4.50
C PHE A 94 11.53 3.42 5.92
N ARG A 95 10.69 2.39 6.08
CA ARG A 95 10.24 1.89 7.38
C ARG A 95 11.43 1.51 8.27
N ASP A 96 12.38 0.76 7.74
CA ASP A 96 13.53 0.28 8.51
C ASP A 96 14.41 1.46 8.95
N ARG A 97 14.68 2.45 8.08
CA ARG A 97 15.41 3.68 8.45
C ARG A 97 14.65 4.52 9.46
N LEU A 98 13.32 4.63 9.32
CA LEU A 98 12.48 5.37 10.28
C LEU A 98 12.51 4.70 11.65
N PHE A 99 12.41 3.37 11.69
CA PHE A 99 12.52 2.60 12.92
C PHE A 99 13.87 2.81 13.62
N GLU A 100 14.99 2.79 12.87
CA GLU A 100 16.32 3.02 13.43
C GLU A 100 16.48 4.45 13.99
N LYS A 101 15.90 5.47 13.35
CA LYS A 101 15.90 6.84 13.91
C LYS A 101 15.17 6.91 15.26
N PHE A 102 14.00 6.27 15.38
CA PHE A 102 13.27 6.21 16.65
C PHE A 102 14.05 5.44 17.72
N ARG A 103 14.70 4.33 17.35
CA ARG A 103 15.49 3.52 18.28
C ARG A 103 16.71 4.25 18.79
N ALA A 104 17.42 4.98 17.94
CA ALA A 104 18.64 5.73 18.31
C ALA A 104 18.37 6.81 19.37
N GLU A 105 17.16 7.41 19.37
CA GLU A 105 16.76 8.43 20.34
C GLU A 105 16.01 7.87 21.56
N GLN A 106 16.16 6.57 21.85
CA GLN A 106 15.52 5.88 22.99
C GLN A 106 13.99 5.98 23.01
N ALA A 107 13.37 6.34 21.91
CA ALA A 107 11.92 6.32 21.73
C ALA A 107 11.41 4.90 21.43
N ALA A 108 11.95 3.90 22.11
CA ALA A 108 11.77 2.46 21.85
C ALA A 108 10.34 1.93 22.01
N SER A 109 9.40 2.75 22.44
CA SER A 109 8.00 2.37 22.61
C SER A 109 7.15 2.56 21.36
N TYR A 110 7.71 3.10 20.27
CA TYR A 110 6.99 3.40 19.03
C TYR A 110 7.36 2.41 17.93
N SER A 111 6.34 1.95 17.21
CA SER A 111 6.50 1.10 16.04
C SER A 111 6.05 1.89 14.80
N PRO A 112 6.93 2.71 14.22
CA PRO A 112 6.60 3.38 12.97
C PRO A 112 6.49 2.36 11.85
N ASP A 113 5.60 2.63 10.90
CA ASP A 113 5.41 1.79 9.73
C ASP A 113 5.34 2.65 8.46
N MET A 114 5.50 2.01 7.31
CA MET A 114 5.40 2.63 6.00
C MET A 114 4.66 1.71 5.05
N ALA A 115 3.55 2.16 4.53
CA ALA A 115 2.76 1.46 3.53
C ALA A 115 2.97 2.05 2.14
N ALA A 116 3.05 1.19 1.14
CA ALA A 116 2.90 1.53 -0.27
C ALA A 116 1.56 0.97 -0.75
N ASN A 117 0.76 1.78 -1.41
CA ASN A 117 -0.47 1.35 -2.06
C ASN A 117 -0.44 1.73 -3.53
N TRP A 118 -0.61 0.75 -4.39
CA TRP A 118 -0.71 0.91 -5.84
C TRP A 118 -2.02 0.27 -6.31
N PRO A 119 -3.10 1.05 -6.48
CA PRO A 119 -4.40 0.51 -6.89
C PRO A 119 -4.34 0.03 -8.33
N VAL A 120 -4.51 -1.26 -8.56
CA VAL A 120 -4.41 -1.87 -9.91
C VAL A 120 -5.62 -1.58 -10.80
N ASP A 121 -6.77 -1.30 -10.19
CA ASP A 121 -8.03 -1.03 -10.90
C ASP A 121 -8.25 0.47 -11.22
N PHE A 122 -7.35 1.34 -10.75
CA PHE A 122 -7.41 2.79 -10.93
C PHE A 122 -6.06 3.33 -11.37
N ASP A 123 -6.04 4.25 -12.32
CA ASP A 123 -4.79 4.84 -12.84
C ASP A 123 -4.18 5.89 -11.89
N SER A 124 -4.89 6.25 -10.83
CA SER A 124 -4.51 7.23 -9.81
C SER A 124 -4.93 6.78 -8.41
N GLY A 125 -4.61 7.57 -7.38
CA GLY A 125 -5.04 7.33 -6.00
C GLY A 125 -4.11 6.42 -5.19
N GLY A 126 -2.96 6.04 -5.74
CA GLY A 126 -1.91 5.38 -4.98
C GLY A 126 -1.19 6.34 -4.02
N TYR A 127 -0.51 5.78 -3.04
CA TYR A 127 0.23 6.56 -2.05
C TYR A 127 1.38 5.77 -1.41
N LEU A 128 2.35 6.52 -0.93
CA LEU A 128 3.31 6.11 0.09
C LEU A 128 2.90 6.77 1.39
N MET A 129 2.80 6.03 2.49
CA MET A 129 2.29 6.55 3.76
C MET A 129 3.10 6.04 4.95
N ALA A 130 3.83 6.94 5.60
CA ALA A 130 4.46 6.67 6.88
C ALA A 130 3.51 7.07 8.02
N TYR A 131 3.42 6.24 9.05
CA TYR A 131 2.58 6.48 10.20
C TYR A 131 3.16 5.87 11.47
N ALA A 132 2.81 6.46 12.59
CA ALA A 132 3.15 5.92 13.89
C ALA A 132 2.10 6.31 14.94
N GLN A 133 1.94 5.45 15.94
CA GLN A 133 1.31 5.81 17.19
C GLN A 133 2.39 6.35 18.13
N VAL A 134 2.25 7.59 18.56
CA VAL A 134 3.25 8.32 19.35
C VAL A 134 2.58 9.05 20.51
N LYS A 135 3.36 9.54 21.47
CA LYS A 135 2.83 10.51 22.44
C LYS A 135 2.51 11.84 21.76
N PRO A 136 1.53 12.61 22.23
CA PRO A 136 1.21 13.92 21.64
C PRO A 136 2.42 14.86 21.52
N ALA A 137 3.35 14.79 22.46
CA ALA A 137 4.59 15.59 22.46
C ALA A 137 5.60 15.16 21.39
N ASP A 138 5.50 13.93 20.86
CA ASP A 138 6.44 13.36 19.89
C ASP A 138 5.94 13.44 18.43
N VAL A 139 4.77 14.02 18.19
CA VAL A 139 4.19 14.15 16.85
C VAL A 139 5.11 14.91 15.90
N GLU A 140 5.64 16.06 16.33
CA GLU A 140 6.54 16.86 15.47
C GLU A 140 7.87 16.13 15.23
N ARG A 141 8.34 15.34 16.20
CA ARG A 141 9.52 14.50 16.05
C ARG A 141 9.31 13.42 14.99
N PHE A 142 8.12 12.79 14.96
CA PHE A 142 7.79 11.82 13.91
C PHE A 142 7.88 12.46 12.53
N PHE A 143 7.30 13.65 12.33
CA PHE A 143 7.39 14.35 11.05
C PHE A 143 8.83 14.70 10.67
N ALA A 144 9.61 15.19 11.63
CA ALA A 144 11.03 15.50 11.39
C ALA A 144 11.83 14.26 10.97
N PHE A 145 11.59 13.10 11.59
CA PHE A 145 12.23 11.85 11.22
C PHE A 145 11.80 11.35 9.84
N ALA A 146 10.50 11.41 9.54
CA ALA A 146 10.00 11.01 8.23
C ALA A 146 10.55 11.91 7.11
N ASP A 147 10.57 13.22 7.33
CA ASP A 147 11.17 14.19 6.39
C ASP A 147 12.67 13.91 6.20
N ALA A 148 13.43 13.64 7.28
CA ALA A 148 14.86 13.34 7.20
C ALA A 148 15.15 12.01 6.47
N VAL A 149 14.32 10.97 6.65
CA VAL A 149 14.45 9.70 5.90
C VAL A 149 14.17 9.92 4.43
N ALA A 150 13.14 10.71 4.09
CA ALA A 150 12.83 11.05 2.71
C ALA A 150 13.98 11.81 2.04
N GLU A 151 14.53 12.83 2.69
CA GLU A 151 15.66 13.62 2.21
C GLU A 151 16.91 12.74 1.99
N ASP A 152 17.19 11.82 2.91
CA ASP A 152 18.31 10.87 2.82
C ASP A 152 18.18 9.93 1.60
N LEU A 153 16.96 9.38 1.37
CA LEU A 153 16.68 8.52 0.22
C LEU A 153 16.72 9.27 -1.12
N ILE A 154 16.42 10.56 -1.12
CA ILE A 154 16.59 11.45 -2.28
C ILE A 154 18.08 11.72 -2.56
N ALA A 155 18.85 12.02 -1.51
CA ALA A 155 20.24 12.45 -1.64
C ALA A 155 21.17 11.30 -1.98
N TYR A 156 20.97 10.13 -1.37
CA TYR A 156 21.89 9.00 -1.44
C TYR A 156 21.18 7.72 -1.89
N PRO A 157 21.81 6.94 -2.79
CA PRO A 157 21.29 5.62 -3.13
C PRO A 157 21.36 4.70 -1.90
N VAL A 158 20.43 3.78 -1.79
CA VAL A 158 20.46 2.73 -0.76
C VAL A 158 21.66 1.80 -0.97
N SER A 159 22.17 1.21 0.10
CA SER A 159 23.22 0.21 -0.01
C SER A 159 22.70 -1.11 -0.57
N ALA A 160 23.60 -1.95 -1.11
CA ALA A 160 23.23 -3.27 -1.60
C ALA A 160 22.64 -4.17 -0.49
N ASP A 161 23.14 -4.02 0.73
CA ASP A 161 22.68 -4.76 1.90
C ASP A 161 21.26 -4.32 2.34
N GLU A 162 20.96 -3.02 2.37
CA GLU A 162 19.60 -2.53 2.61
C GLU A 162 18.60 -3.04 1.56
N LEU A 163 19.00 -2.98 0.28
CA LEU A 163 18.17 -3.48 -0.81
C LEU A 163 17.89 -4.99 -0.65
N GLN A 164 18.91 -5.78 -0.36
CA GLN A 164 18.76 -7.22 -0.17
C GLN A 164 17.82 -7.52 1.01
N ARG A 165 17.99 -6.86 2.15
CA ARG A 165 17.10 -7.04 3.32
C ARG A 165 15.65 -6.67 3.02
N ALA A 166 15.40 -5.70 2.17
CA ALA A 166 14.05 -5.30 1.79
C ALA A 166 13.39 -6.26 0.79
N VAL A 167 14.16 -6.79 -0.17
CA VAL A 167 13.62 -7.61 -1.27
C VAL A 167 13.46 -9.08 -0.87
N GLU A 168 14.42 -9.67 -0.16
CA GLU A 168 14.43 -11.12 0.13
C GLU A 168 13.21 -11.62 0.92
N PRO A 169 12.73 -10.93 1.98
CA PRO A 169 11.52 -11.36 2.68
C PRO A 169 10.28 -11.37 1.78
N THR A 170 10.15 -10.41 0.88
CA THR A 170 9.03 -10.33 -0.08
C THR A 170 9.07 -11.50 -1.06
N LYS A 171 10.24 -11.81 -1.64
CA LYS A 171 10.41 -12.97 -2.53
C LYS A 171 10.03 -14.27 -1.85
N GLN A 172 10.54 -14.50 -0.64
CA GLN A 172 10.20 -15.68 0.14
C GLN A 172 8.71 -15.76 0.51
N ALA A 173 8.07 -14.60 0.78
CA ALA A 173 6.64 -14.54 1.03
C ALA A 173 5.83 -14.93 -0.22
N ILE A 174 6.24 -14.46 -1.40
CA ILE A 174 5.63 -14.83 -2.67
C ILE A 174 5.80 -16.33 -2.93
N GLU A 175 6.99 -16.90 -2.74
CA GLU A 175 7.26 -18.34 -2.91
C GLU A 175 6.36 -19.19 -2.03
N ARG A 176 6.28 -18.84 -0.74
CA ARG A 176 5.40 -19.55 0.19
C ARG A 176 3.92 -19.40 -0.18
N ALA A 177 3.49 -18.21 -0.55
CA ALA A 177 2.10 -17.95 -0.92
C ALA A 177 1.70 -18.68 -2.23
N ALA A 178 2.62 -18.78 -3.20
CA ALA A 178 2.39 -19.40 -4.50
C ALA A 178 2.15 -20.92 -4.42
N SER A 179 2.48 -21.54 -3.28
CA SER A 179 2.11 -22.95 -3.02
C SER A 179 0.63 -23.15 -2.69
N GLY A 180 -0.12 -22.07 -2.41
CA GLY A 180 -1.51 -22.13 -1.97
C GLY A 180 -2.50 -21.59 -3.00
N ASN A 181 -3.71 -22.17 -3.02
CA ASN A 181 -4.77 -21.80 -3.97
C ASN A 181 -5.21 -20.33 -3.85
N THR A 182 -5.23 -19.78 -2.65
CA THR A 182 -5.64 -18.40 -2.39
C THR A 182 -4.78 -17.38 -3.12
N PHE A 183 -3.47 -17.64 -3.22
CA PHE A 183 -2.56 -16.79 -3.98
C PHE A 183 -3.00 -16.69 -5.44
N TRP A 184 -3.23 -17.82 -6.10
CA TRP A 184 -3.61 -17.86 -7.51
C TRP A 184 -4.98 -17.23 -7.76
N LEU A 185 -5.95 -17.49 -6.90
CA LEU A 185 -7.27 -16.85 -6.98
C LEU A 185 -7.16 -15.31 -6.92
N ASN A 186 -6.33 -14.79 -6.02
CA ASN A 186 -6.11 -13.35 -5.90
C ASN A 186 -5.35 -12.76 -7.09
N GLN A 187 -4.32 -13.45 -7.58
CA GLN A 187 -3.51 -12.97 -8.70
C GLN A 187 -4.25 -13.00 -10.05
N LEU A 188 -5.17 -13.93 -10.22
CA LEU A 188 -5.93 -14.11 -11.47
C LEU A 188 -7.24 -13.30 -11.49
N LYS A 189 -7.64 -12.71 -10.37
CA LYS A 189 -8.86 -11.90 -10.30
C LYS A 189 -8.86 -10.78 -11.35
N GLY A 190 -9.88 -10.76 -12.20
CA GLY A 190 -10.04 -9.78 -13.25
C GLY A 190 -9.29 -10.10 -14.56
N ALA A 191 -8.50 -11.18 -14.60
CA ALA A 191 -7.65 -11.48 -15.77
C ALA A 191 -8.42 -11.90 -17.03
N THR A 192 -9.68 -12.30 -16.91
CA THR A 192 -10.54 -12.66 -18.05
C THR A 192 -10.97 -11.45 -18.89
N TYR A 193 -11.06 -10.27 -18.28
CA TYR A 193 -11.42 -9.02 -18.96
C TYR A 193 -10.31 -7.98 -18.99
N ASP A 194 -9.19 -8.24 -18.30
CA ASP A 194 -7.98 -7.41 -18.30
C ASP A 194 -6.74 -8.31 -18.46
N PRO A 195 -6.34 -8.63 -19.72
CA PRO A 195 -5.21 -9.53 -20.00
C PRO A 195 -3.86 -9.03 -19.46
N GLU A 196 -3.70 -7.73 -19.21
CA GLU A 196 -2.47 -7.16 -18.64
C GLU A 196 -2.16 -7.72 -17.24
N ARG A 197 -3.18 -8.27 -16.55
CA ARG A 197 -3.00 -8.96 -15.27
C ARG A 197 -2.16 -10.24 -15.41
N PHE A 198 -2.31 -10.98 -16.50
CA PHE A 198 -1.43 -12.12 -16.78
C PHE A 198 0.00 -11.68 -17.05
N VAL A 199 0.17 -10.59 -17.81
CA VAL A 199 1.48 -10.00 -18.08
C VAL A 199 2.13 -9.54 -16.77
N ALA A 200 1.38 -8.87 -15.92
CA ALA A 200 1.81 -8.40 -14.61
C ALA A 200 2.23 -9.57 -13.68
N LEU A 201 1.44 -10.66 -13.67
CA LEU A 201 1.76 -11.87 -12.92
C LEU A 201 3.05 -12.52 -13.42
N GLY A 202 3.23 -12.63 -14.73
CA GLY A 202 4.45 -13.17 -15.34
C GLY A 202 5.72 -12.35 -15.05
N LYS A 203 5.56 -11.07 -14.70
CA LYS A 203 6.67 -10.17 -14.31
C LYS A 203 6.99 -10.20 -12.82
N LEU A 204 6.16 -10.80 -11.98
CA LEU A 204 6.20 -10.67 -10.51
C LEU A 204 7.61 -10.87 -9.93
N TYR A 205 8.24 -12.01 -10.17
CA TYR A 205 9.59 -12.30 -9.67
C TYR A 205 10.66 -11.40 -10.31
N ARG A 206 10.54 -11.14 -11.60
CA ARG A 206 11.48 -10.31 -12.33
C ARG A 206 11.49 -8.88 -11.78
N ASP A 207 10.33 -8.33 -11.46
CA ASP A 207 10.20 -6.96 -10.97
C ASP A 207 10.97 -6.78 -9.65
N TYR A 208 10.85 -7.72 -8.69
CA TYR A 208 11.63 -7.67 -7.46
C TYR A 208 13.13 -7.97 -7.66
N ASN A 209 13.48 -8.89 -8.57
CA ASN A 209 14.88 -9.22 -8.83
C ASN A 209 15.63 -8.13 -9.60
N SER A 210 14.94 -7.28 -10.33
CA SER A 210 15.55 -6.22 -11.15
C SER A 210 15.66 -4.88 -10.44
N VAL A 211 15.18 -4.75 -9.19
CA VAL A 211 15.28 -3.51 -8.43
C VAL A 211 16.74 -3.17 -8.17
N THR A 212 17.10 -1.92 -8.41
CA THR A 212 18.46 -1.39 -8.15
C THR A 212 18.41 -0.17 -7.23
N PRO A 213 19.52 0.13 -6.53
CA PRO A 213 19.62 1.36 -5.72
C PRO A 213 19.32 2.64 -6.50
N ALA A 214 19.79 2.72 -7.76
CA ALA A 214 19.54 3.88 -8.62
C ALA A 214 18.05 4.05 -8.98
N MET A 215 17.34 2.95 -9.24
CA MET A 215 15.89 2.97 -9.48
C MET A 215 15.15 3.49 -8.25
N LEU A 216 15.46 2.99 -7.07
CA LEU A 216 14.84 3.43 -5.82
C LEU A 216 15.11 4.90 -5.53
N GLN A 217 16.34 5.39 -5.77
CA GLN A 217 16.64 6.81 -5.62
C GLN A 217 15.87 7.68 -6.62
N THR A 218 15.67 7.21 -7.84
CA THR A 218 14.87 7.91 -8.85
C THR A 218 13.41 8.02 -8.39
N LEU A 219 12.86 6.94 -7.83
CA LEU A 219 11.50 6.95 -7.28
C LEU A 219 11.39 7.84 -6.02
N ALA A 220 12.40 7.81 -5.15
CA ALA A 220 12.45 8.71 -3.99
C ALA A 220 12.41 10.18 -4.43
N LYS A 221 13.22 10.57 -5.41
CA LYS A 221 13.21 11.94 -6.00
C LYS A 221 11.87 12.32 -6.62
N ARG A 222 11.18 11.36 -7.23
CA ARG A 222 9.89 11.57 -7.89
C ARG A 222 8.75 11.74 -6.90
N TYR A 223 8.73 10.93 -5.84
CA TYR A 223 7.56 10.81 -4.97
C TYR A 223 7.70 11.51 -3.62
N PHE A 224 8.87 11.53 -2.98
CA PHE A 224 9.05 12.20 -1.70
C PHE A 224 9.20 13.73 -1.86
N VAL A 225 8.28 14.33 -2.60
CA VAL A 225 8.26 15.78 -2.81
C VAL A 225 7.57 16.44 -1.61
N LYS A 226 8.29 17.25 -0.85
CA LYS A 226 7.83 17.87 0.40
C LYS A 226 6.52 18.66 0.21
N ASP A 227 6.43 19.45 -0.87
CA ASP A 227 5.27 20.27 -1.16
C ASP A 227 4.05 19.49 -1.65
N LYS A 228 4.19 18.20 -1.90
CA LYS A 228 3.10 17.27 -2.26
C LYS A 228 2.67 16.40 -1.08
N ALA A 229 3.35 16.46 0.03
CA ALA A 229 3.02 15.67 1.21
C ALA A 229 1.72 16.14 1.85
N TRP A 230 0.92 15.19 2.29
CA TRP A 230 -0.25 15.41 3.12
C TRP A 230 0.03 14.86 4.52
N LYS A 231 -0.30 15.64 5.55
CA LYS A 231 -0.03 15.29 6.95
C LYS A 231 -1.32 15.26 7.75
N LEU A 232 -1.42 14.28 8.68
CA LEU A 232 -2.55 14.12 9.59
C LEU A 232 -2.06 13.85 11.00
N VAL A 233 -2.71 14.46 11.97
CA VAL A 233 -2.56 14.17 13.40
C VAL A 233 -3.92 13.83 13.98
N VAL A 234 -4.01 12.69 14.68
CA VAL A 234 -5.17 12.36 15.52
C VAL A 234 -4.70 12.40 16.96
N ALA A 235 -5.16 13.41 17.72
CA ALA A 235 -4.73 13.66 19.09
C ALA A 235 -5.86 13.47 20.09
N PRO A 236 -5.57 13.26 21.38
CA PRO A 236 -6.62 13.19 22.39
C PRO A 236 -7.39 14.51 22.47
N GLN A 237 -8.70 14.42 22.68
CA GLN A 237 -9.55 15.58 22.91
C GLN A 237 -9.15 16.24 24.25
N GLN A 238 -8.70 17.48 24.21
CA GLN A 238 -8.42 18.23 25.43
C GLN A 238 -9.74 18.50 26.19
N GLY A 239 -9.78 18.15 27.50
CA GLY A 239 -10.85 18.59 28.39
C GLY A 239 -11.88 17.53 28.82
N LEU A 240 -11.75 16.26 28.45
CA LEU A 240 -12.45 15.19 29.18
C LEU A 240 -11.49 14.65 30.25
N GLY A 241 -11.52 15.25 31.44
CA GLY A 241 -10.88 14.71 32.62
C GLY A 241 -11.28 13.24 32.79
N SER A 242 -10.33 12.42 33.24
CA SER A 242 -10.56 11.03 33.62
C SER A 242 -11.84 10.97 34.46
N VAL A 243 -12.86 10.29 33.94
CA VAL A 243 -13.91 9.75 34.81
C VAL A 243 -13.19 8.67 35.61
N THR A 244 -12.73 9.04 36.78
CA THR A 244 -12.32 8.12 37.83
C THR A 244 -13.56 7.31 38.15
N ASP A 245 -13.61 6.05 37.73
CA ASP A 245 -14.59 5.11 38.26
C ASP A 245 -14.41 5.01 39.75
N ALA A 246 -15.26 5.78 40.46
CA ALA A 246 -15.54 5.54 41.84
C ALA A 246 -16.53 4.37 41.92
N ARG A 247 -16.02 3.18 42.14
CA ARG A 247 -16.71 2.08 42.85
C ARG A 247 -15.71 1.15 43.51
#